data_5beffed081745a87cd356b3170a1daab
#
_entry.id   5beffed081745a87cd356b3170a1daab
#
_cell.length_a   1.000
_cell.length_b   1.000
_cell.length_c   1.000
_cell.angle_alpha   90.00
_cell.angle_beta   90.00
_cell.angle_gamma   90.00
#
_symmetry.space_group_name_H-M   'P 1'
#
loop_
_entity.id
_entity.type
_entity.pdbx_description
1 polymer ?
#
loop_
_entity_poly.entity_id
_entity_poly.type
_entity_poly.pdbx_seq_one_letter_code
_entity_poly.pdbx_strand_id
1 'polypeptide(L)'
;MGKIKVLIADDHAVVRMGLTSLLATNKGIDVVGDAFDGEDAVHKTLKLKPDVIIMDLMMPRKDGVTATAEIHAKSPGKKILLLTTFSSSENIAKALKAGALGAIMKSSSNDELIAAILSVAKGERFLSPDVEQLLAEDPPIPNLSQRQIQILESVGRGLTNKEISIQLDIGLESVKSHIKIILEKLGAANRAEAASIASKKHLLKD
;
A
#
# COMPACT_ATOMS: atom_id res chain seq x y z
N MET A 1 4.16 14.18 29.60
CA MET A 1 4.27 13.89 28.15
C MET A 1 3.22 14.72 27.42
N GLY A 2 3.57 15.37 26.31
CA GLY A 2 2.58 16.07 25.48
C GLY A 2 1.61 15.08 24.83
N LYS A 3 0.46 15.58 24.35
CA LYS A 3 -0.50 14.78 23.58
C LYS A 3 0.11 14.41 22.23
N ILE A 4 -0.23 13.21 21.73
CA ILE A 4 0.13 12.76 20.38
C ILE A 4 -0.72 13.53 19.38
N LYS A 5 -0.10 14.31 18.50
CA LYS A 5 -0.76 15.06 17.43
C LYS A 5 -1.07 14.13 16.26
N VAL A 6 -2.35 14.01 15.94
CA VAL A 6 -2.82 13.13 14.86
C VAL A 6 -3.44 13.95 13.73
N LEU A 7 -3.05 13.66 12.49
CA LEU A 7 -3.71 14.10 11.27
C LEU A 7 -4.50 12.93 10.70
N ILE A 8 -5.75 13.15 10.29
CA ILE A 8 -6.61 12.13 9.68
C ILE A 8 -6.77 12.43 8.20
N ALA A 9 -6.38 11.49 7.33
CA ALA A 9 -6.52 11.61 5.88
C ALA A 9 -7.42 10.49 5.34
N ASP A 10 -8.61 10.87 4.87
CA ASP A 10 -9.64 9.98 4.32
C ASP A 10 -10.55 10.81 3.41
N ASP A 11 -11.00 10.31 2.28
CA ASP A 11 -11.89 11.07 1.39
C ASP A 11 -13.34 11.11 1.89
N HIS A 12 -13.75 10.19 2.78
CA HIS A 12 -15.08 10.13 3.35
C HIS A 12 -15.23 11.05 4.57
N ALA A 13 -16.00 12.13 4.45
CA ALA A 13 -16.21 13.10 5.53
C ALA A 13 -16.75 12.45 6.82
N VAL A 14 -17.67 11.49 6.71
CA VAL A 14 -18.26 10.79 7.86
C VAL A 14 -17.19 10.00 8.63
N VAL A 15 -16.24 9.37 7.95
CA VAL A 15 -15.13 8.65 8.57
C VAL A 15 -14.24 9.63 9.33
N ARG A 16 -13.86 10.76 8.71
CA ARG A 16 -13.04 11.78 9.39
C ARG A 16 -13.71 12.33 10.64
N MET A 17 -15.01 12.65 10.56
CA MET A 17 -15.79 13.13 11.72
C MET A 17 -15.89 12.07 12.83
N GLY A 18 -16.15 10.81 12.46
CA GLY A 18 -16.22 9.70 13.40
C GLY A 18 -14.91 9.48 14.13
N LEU A 19 -13.80 9.42 13.39
CA LEU A 19 -12.45 9.26 13.96
C LEU A 19 -12.07 10.44 14.86
N THR A 20 -12.38 11.67 14.44
CA THR A 20 -12.12 12.86 15.25
C THR A 20 -12.87 12.79 16.58
N SER A 21 -14.16 12.44 16.55
CA SER A 21 -14.99 12.30 17.76
C SER A 21 -14.48 11.18 18.67
N LEU A 22 -14.11 10.03 18.08
CA LEU A 22 -13.56 8.91 18.82
C LEU A 22 -12.24 9.28 19.50
N LEU A 23 -11.29 9.84 18.75
CA LEU A 23 -9.98 10.16 19.28
C LEU A 23 -10.01 11.28 20.31
N ALA A 24 -10.98 12.20 20.23
CA ALA A 24 -11.18 13.25 21.24
C ALA A 24 -11.54 12.69 22.63
N THR A 25 -12.04 11.45 22.72
CA THR A 25 -12.29 10.79 24.02
C THR A 25 -11.01 10.38 24.74
N ASN A 26 -9.91 10.24 24.01
CA ASN A 26 -8.60 9.84 24.57
C ASN A 26 -7.78 11.07 24.95
N LYS A 27 -7.53 11.24 26.27
CA LYS A 27 -6.78 12.40 26.81
C LYS A 27 -5.33 12.51 26.30
N GLY A 28 -4.76 11.42 25.79
CA GLY A 28 -3.38 11.35 25.27
C GLY A 28 -3.23 11.72 23.80
N ILE A 29 -4.35 11.90 23.07
CA ILE A 29 -4.38 12.16 21.63
C ILE A 29 -4.97 13.55 21.37
N ASP A 30 -4.48 14.23 20.33
CA ASP A 30 -4.96 15.53 19.87
C ASP A 30 -5.07 15.50 18.34
N VAL A 31 -6.27 15.57 17.79
CA VAL A 31 -6.49 15.64 16.34
C VAL A 31 -6.24 17.07 15.88
N VAL A 32 -5.11 17.29 15.24
CA VAL A 32 -4.66 18.62 14.82
C VAL A 32 -5.19 19.06 13.46
N GLY A 33 -5.86 18.17 12.74
CA GLY A 33 -6.51 18.45 11.46
C GLY A 33 -6.97 17.19 10.75
N ASP A 34 -7.68 17.41 9.64
CA ASP A 34 -8.10 16.36 8.72
C ASP A 34 -7.76 16.75 7.28
N ALA A 35 -7.62 15.76 6.40
CA ALA A 35 -7.34 15.90 4.97
C ALA A 35 -8.32 15.02 4.18
N PHE A 36 -8.74 15.48 3.00
CA PHE A 36 -9.74 14.80 2.19
C PHE A 36 -9.15 14.10 0.95
N ASP A 37 -7.83 14.19 0.77
CA ASP A 37 -7.04 13.44 -0.22
C ASP A 37 -5.55 13.43 0.15
N GLY A 38 -4.76 12.70 -0.65
CA GLY A 38 -3.33 12.58 -0.41
C GLY A 38 -2.54 13.88 -0.63
N GLU A 39 -3.00 14.79 -1.48
CA GLU A 39 -2.33 16.08 -1.71
C GLU A 39 -2.52 17.01 -0.50
N ASP A 40 -3.74 17.11 0.00
CA ASP A 40 -4.07 17.85 1.22
C ASP A 40 -3.37 17.24 2.45
N ALA A 41 -3.27 15.89 2.51
CA ALA A 41 -2.54 15.19 3.57
C ALA A 41 -1.04 15.57 3.60
N VAL A 42 -0.37 15.59 2.43
CA VAL A 42 1.03 16.02 2.32
C VAL A 42 1.19 17.48 2.77
N HIS A 43 0.34 18.38 2.24
CA HIS A 43 0.38 19.80 2.59
C HIS A 43 0.18 20.03 4.09
N LYS A 44 -0.86 19.43 4.68
CA LYS A 44 -1.17 19.56 6.11
C LYS A 44 -0.12 18.91 7.00
N THR A 45 0.50 17.81 6.58
CA THR A 45 1.62 17.20 7.31
C THR A 45 2.78 18.17 7.49
N LEU A 46 3.15 18.88 6.42
CA LEU A 46 4.24 19.88 6.49
C LEU A 46 3.88 21.08 7.36
N LYS A 47 2.63 21.53 7.29
CA LYS A 47 2.11 22.71 8.00
C LYS A 47 1.88 22.43 9.50
N LEU A 48 1.17 21.35 9.82
CA LEU A 48 0.70 21.04 11.18
C LEU A 48 1.69 20.21 11.98
N LYS A 49 2.64 19.56 11.31
CA LYS A 49 3.70 18.72 11.90
C LYS A 49 3.14 17.68 12.87
N PRO A 50 2.15 16.83 12.44
CA PRO A 50 1.60 15.78 13.29
C PRO A 50 2.69 14.78 13.70
N ASP A 51 2.47 14.07 14.81
CA ASP A 51 3.29 12.96 15.24
C ASP A 51 2.92 11.67 14.49
N VAL A 52 1.61 11.47 14.26
CA VAL A 52 1.05 10.33 13.53
C VAL A 52 0.08 10.83 12.47
N ILE A 53 0.12 10.22 11.29
CA ILE A 53 -0.84 10.44 10.21
C ILE A 53 -1.63 9.13 10.04
N ILE A 54 -2.95 9.18 10.24
CA ILE A 54 -3.87 8.11 9.84
C ILE A 54 -4.17 8.35 8.38
N MET A 55 -3.86 7.37 7.52
CA MET A 55 -3.89 7.52 6.07
C MET A 55 -4.77 6.46 5.42
N ASP A 56 -5.85 6.86 4.78
CA ASP A 56 -6.56 5.96 3.88
C ASP A 56 -5.72 5.67 2.62
N LEU A 57 -5.80 4.45 2.13
CA LEU A 57 -5.12 4.05 0.89
C LEU A 57 -5.83 4.54 -0.37
N MET A 58 -7.16 4.54 -0.34
CA MET A 58 -7.98 4.84 -1.51
C MET A 58 -8.55 6.25 -1.42
N MET A 59 -7.86 7.21 -2.01
CA MET A 59 -8.30 8.61 -2.05
C MET A 59 -8.21 9.15 -3.48
N PRO A 60 -9.07 10.12 -3.87
CA PRO A 60 -9.00 10.76 -5.18
C PRO A 60 -7.73 11.62 -5.34
N ARG A 61 -7.40 11.97 -6.57
CA ARG A 61 -6.25 12.80 -6.98
C ARG A 61 -4.90 12.19 -6.63
N LYS A 62 -4.60 11.98 -5.36
CA LYS A 62 -3.39 11.31 -4.87
C LYS A 62 -3.78 10.26 -3.85
N ASP A 63 -3.45 9.00 -4.14
CA ASP A 63 -3.71 7.87 -3.26
C ASP A 63 -2.79 7.87 -2.02
N GLY A 64 -3.15 7.05 -1.02
CA GLY A 64 -2.39 6.97 0.22
C GLY A 64 -0.99 6.38 0.06
N VAL A 65 -0.75 5.54 -0.94
CA VAL A 65 0.59 4.99 -1.24
C VAL A 65 1.51 6.10 -1.70
N THR A 66 1.07 6.88 -2.68
CA THR A 66 1.82 8.01 -3.24
C THR A 66 2.03 9.11 -2.19
N ALA A 67 0.97 9.42 -1.41
CA ALA A 67 1.07 10.39 -0.32
C ALA A 67 2.08 9.95 0.76
N THR A 68 2.07 8.66 1.13
CA THR A 68 3.03 8.08 2.09
C THR A 68 4.47 8.24 1.59
N ALA A 69 4.74 7.88 0.33
CA ALA A 69 6.07 8.03 -0.27
C ALA A 69 6.55 9.49 -0.26
N GLU A 70 5.65 10.43 -0.63
CA GLU A 70 5.98 11.86 -0.68
C GLU A 70 6.19 12.45 0.72
N ILE A 71 5.37 12.10 1.70
CA ILE A 71 5.54 12.51 3.10
C ILE A 71 6.87 11.98 3.63
N HIS A 72 7.19 10.71 3.38
CA HIS A 72 8.44 10.11 3.84
C HIS A 72 9.67 10.81 3.23
N ALA A 73 9.62 11.15 1.94
CA ALA A 73 10.70 11.87 1.25
C ALA A 73 10.87 13.30 1.77
N LYS A 74 9.77 14.05 2.01
CA LYS A 74 9.82 15.45 2.43
C LYS A 74 10.00 15.64 3.94
N SER A 75 9.60 14.67 4.73
CA SER A 75 9.63 14.70 6.19
C SER A 75 9.99 13.33 6.76
N PRO A 76 11.25 12.89 6.62
CA PRO A 76 11.72 11.65 7.20
C PRO A 76 11.43 11.61 8.70
N GLY A 77 10.90 10.51 9.20
CA GLY A 77 10.54 10.35 10.61
C GLY A 77 9.08 10.66 10.94
N LYS A 78 8.25 11.11 9.97
CA LYS A 78 6.79 11.10 10.14
C LYS A 78 6.27 9.68 10.17
N LYS A 79 5.34 9.43 11.08
CA LYS A 79 4.82 8.11 11.38
C LYS A 79 3.44 7.98 10.74
N ILE A 80 3.28 7.00 9.87
CA ILE A 80 2.05 6.80 9.10
C ILE A 80 1.44 5.46 9.49
N LEU A 81 0.19 5.51 9.92
CA LEU A 81 -0.69 4.38 10.18
C LEU A 81 -1.72 4.32 9.05
N LEU A 82 -1.68 3.25 8.27
CA LEU A 82 -2.68 3.02 7.22
C LEU A 82 -3.99 2.59 7.85
N LEU A 83 -5.09 3.18 7.41
CA LEU A 83 -6.44 2.78 7.75
C LEU A 83 -7.16 2.40 6.47
N THR A 84 -7.49 1.13 6.29
CA THR A 84 -7.97 0.64 5.01
C THR A 84 -9.23 -0.22 5.13
N THR A 85 -10.04 -0.21 4.09
CA THR A 85 -11.05 -1.25 3.85
C THR A 85 -10.36 -2.46 3.23
N PHE A 86 -11.09 -3.42 2.67
CA PHE A 86 -10.54 -4.56 1.91
C PHE A 86 -9.82 -4.07 0.63
N SER A 87 -8.68 -3.37 0.80
CA SER A 87 -7.79 -3.05 -0.30
C SER A 87 -6.88 -4.24 -0.58
N SER A 88 -6.31 -4.28 -1.79
CA SER A 88 -5.40 -5.35 -2.15
C SER A 88 -4.18 -5.36 -1.21
N SER A 89 -3.74 -6.54 -0.82
CA SER A 89 -2.48 -6.78 -0.11
C SER A 89 -1.30 -6.01 -0.73
N GLU A 90 -1.33 -5.85 -2.04
CA GLU A 90 -0.31 -5.14 -2.81
C GLU A 90 -0.24 -3.65 -2.45
N ASN A 91 -1.37 -2.95 -2.30
CA ASN A 91 -1.38 -1.53 -1.94
C ASN A 91 -0.90 -1.32 -0.50
N ILE A 92 -1.31 -2.20 0.42
CA ILE A 92 -0.80 -2.19 1.80
C ILE A 92 0.71 -2.38 1.81
N ALA A 93 1.21 -3.41 1.10
CA ALA A 93 2.63 -3.69 1.03
C ALA A 93 3.44 -2.56 0.37
N LYS A 94 2.91 -1.93 -0.69
CA LYS A 94 3.52 -0.76 -1.32
C LYS A 94 3.63 0.42 -0.34
N ALA A 95 2.57 0.69 0.42
CA ALA A 95 2.58 1.78 1.39
C ALA A 95 3.52 1.50 2.58
N LEU A 96 3.57 0.25 3.07
CA LEU A 96 4.56 -0.17 4.08
C LEU A 96 6.00 0.00 3.57
N LYS A 97 6.26 -0.39 2.32
CA LYS A 97 7.57 -0.20 1.66
C LYS A 97 7.89 1.29 1.44
N ALA A 98 6.88 2.12 1.22
CA ALA A 98 7.02 3.57 1.06
C ALA A 98 7.28 4.30 2.39
N GLY A 99 7.22 3.60 3.54
CA GLY A 99 7.57 4.14 4.85
C GLY A 99 6.43 4.22 5.86
N ALA A 100 5.27 3.62 5.58
CA ALA A 100 4.24 3.46 6.60
C ALA A 100 4.72 2.49 7.69
N LEU A 101 4.44 2.80 8.95
CA LEU A 101 4.84 2.00 10.11
C LEU A 101 3.78 0.99 10.54
N GLY A 102 2.53 1.20 10.16
CA GLY A 102 1.46 0.29 10.54
C GLY A 102 0.31 0.27 9.55
N ALA A 103 -0.53 -0.75 9.69
CA ALA A 103 -1.78 -0.89 8.94
C ALA A 103 -2.85 -1.57 9.79
N ILE A 104 -4.06 -1.05 9.75
CA ILE A 104 -5.25 -1.63 10.37
C ILE A 104 -6.44 -1.53 9.41
N MET A 105 -7.45 -2.38 9.62
CA MET A 105 -8.69 -2.32 8.86
C MET A 105 -9.61 -1.21 9.41
N LYS A 106 -10.42 -0.59 8.54
CA LYS A 106 -11.48 0.36 8.98
C LYS A 106 -12.56 -0.32 9.84
N SER A 107 -12.64 -1.64 9.80
CA SER A 107 -13.50 -2.46 10.65
C SER A 107 -12.90 -2.80 12.02
N SER A 108 -11.63 -2.48 12.25
CA SER A 108 -10.96 -2.70 13.54
C SER A 108 -11.68 -1.99 14.69
N SER A 109 -11.56 -2.54 15.89
CA SER A 109 -12.17 -1.94 17.08
C SER A 109 -11.51 -0.61 17.45
N ASN A 110 -12.25 0.21 18.21
CA ASN A 110 -11.73 1.49 18.70
C ASN A 110 -10.46 1.31 19.56
N ASP A 111 -10.43 0.28 20.38
CA ASP A 111 -9.27 -0.02 21.25
C ASP A 111 -8.05 -0.40 20.41
N GLU A 112 -8.24 -1.17 19.35
CA GLU A 112 -7.18 -1.54 18.41
C GLU A 112 -6.62 -0.33 17.67
N LEU A 113 -7.48 0.57 17.20
CA LEU A 113 -7.06 1.83 16.57
C LEU A 113 -6.21 2.68 17.53
N ILE A 114 -6.67 2.83 18.79
CA ILE A 114 -5.92 3.58 19.79
C ILE A 114 -4.57 2.91 20.07
N ALA A 115 -4.54 1.58 20.24
CA ALA A 115 -3.31 0.82 20.45
C ALA A 115 -2.33 0.99 19.26
N ALA A 116 -2.84 0.92 18.04
CA ALA A 116 -2.04 1.15 16.82
C ALA A 116 -1.44 2.55 16.78
N ILE A 117 -2.23 3.60 17.09
CA ILE A 117 -1.74 4.98 17.13
C ILE A 117 -0.63 5.13 18.18
N LEU A 118 -0.82 4.56 19.37
CA LEU A 118 0.17 4.64 20.46
C LEU A 118 1.48 3.91 20.11
N SER A 119 1.39 2.75 19.48
CA SER A 119 2.54 1.95 19.05
C SER A 119 3.31 2.67 17.94
N VAL A 120 2.60 3.10 16.89
CA VAL A 120 3.18 3.86 15.77
C VAL A 120 3.78 5.18 16.26
N ALA A 121 3.17 5.87 17.23
CA ALA A 121 3.71 7.09 17.82
C ALA A 121 5.08 6.89 18.50
N LYS A 122 5.37 5.70 19.01
CA LYS A 122 6.69 5.33 19.53
C LYS A 122 7.70 4.96 18.44
N GLY A 123 7.24 4.80 17.17
CA GLY A 123 8.05 4.32 16.07
C GLY A 123 8.06 2.79 15.96
N GLU A 124 7.19 2.10 16.68
CA GLU A 124 7.02 0.65 16.62
C GLU A 124 6.14 0.28 15.43
N ARG A 125 6.43 -0.86 14.81
CA ARG A 125 5.60 -1.39 13.73
C ARG A 125 4.32 -2.00 14.31
N PHE A 126 3.19 -1.76 13.65
CA PHE A 126 1.90 -2.33 14.05
C PHE A 126 1.12 -2.83 12.82
N LEU A 127 0.78 -4.10 12.79
CA LEU A 127 -0.16 -4.67 11.82
C LEU A 127 -1.29 -5.33 12.60
N SER A 128 -2.54 -5.05 12.23
CA SER A 128 -3.66 -5.78 12.83
C SER A 128 -3.66 -7.25 12.37
N PRO A 129 -4.22 -8.17 13.17
CA PRO A 129 -4.32 -9.59 12.79
C PRO A 129 -4.96 -9.79 11.41
N ASP A 130 -6.01 -9.03 11.09
CA ASP A 130 -6.69 -9.09 9.79
C ASP A 130 -5.78 -8.66 8.65
N VAL A 131 -4.94 -7.65 8.86
CA VAL A 131 -3.95 -7.20 7.86
C VAL A 131 -2.83 -8.24 7.71
N GLU A 132 -2.35 -8.81 8.80
CA GLU A 132 -1.35 -9.89 8.75
C GLU A 132 -1.88 -11.11 8.00
N GLN A 133 -3.11 -11.52 8.29
CA GLN A 133 -3.78 -12.61 7.58
C GLN A 133 -3.93 -12.30 6.09
N LEU A 134 -4.40 -11.10 5.73
CA LEU A 134 -4.55 -10.69 4.33
C LEU A 134 -3.22 -10.74 3.58
N LEU A 135 -2.13 -10.26 4.20
CA LEU A 135 -0.80 -10.29 3.59
C LEU A 135 -0.24 -11.71 3.46
N ALA A 136 -0.63 -12.63 4.33
CA ALA A 136 -0.22 -14.04 4.28
C ALA A 136 -1.01 -14.83 3.23
N GLU A 137 -2.33 -14.59 3.12
CA GLU A 137 -3.21 -15.28 2.16
C GLU A 137 -3.02 -14.79 0.72
N ASP A 138 -2.74 -13.49 0.56
CA ASP A 138 -2.52 -12.85 -0.74
C ASP A 138 -1.19 -12.08 -0.71
N PRO A 139 -0.03 -12.76 -0.70
CA PRO A 139 1.26 -12.10 -0.61
C PRO A 139 1.48 -11.15 -1.79
N PRO A 140 2.06 -9.97 -1.52
CA PRO A 140 2.35 -9.00 -2.57
C PRO A 140 3.39 -9.57 -3.53
N ILE A 141 3.17 -9.36 -4.82
CA ILE A 141 4.10 -9.80 -5.85
C ILE A 141 5.36 -8.91 -5.80
N PRO A 142 6.56 -9.50 -5.81
CA PRO A 142 7.78 -8.74 -5.98
C PRO A 142 7.75 -7.91 -7.27
N ASN A 143 8.25 -6.68 -7.23
CA ASN A 143 8.21 -5.77 -8.37
C ASN A 143 8.78 -6.45 -9.64
N LEU A 144 7.93 -6.57 -10.66
CA LEU A 144 8.35 -6.96 -12.00
C LEU A 144 8.96 -5.74 -12.70
N SER A 145 10.08 -5.93 -13.41
CA SER A 145 10.60 -4.87 -14.28
C SER A 145 9.65 -4.63 -15.46
N GLN A 146 9.74 -3.46 -16.09
CA GLN A 146 8.93 -3.13 -17.25
C GLN A 146 9.04 -4.20 -18.36
N ARG A 147 10.26 -4.74 -18.58
CA ARG A 147 10.49 -5.83 -19.52
C ARG A 147 9.80 -7.13 -19.08
N GLN A 148 9.81 -7.45 -17.80
CA GLN A 148 9.11 -8.62 -17.29
C GLN A 148 7.58 -8.49 -17.43
N ILE A 149 7.03 -7.28 -17.24
CA ILE A 149 5.61 -7.01 -17.48
C ILE A 149 5.26 -7.24 -18.96
N GLN A 150 6.00 -6.68 -19.91
CA GLN A 150 5.79 -6.89 -21.35
C GLN A 150 5.82 -8.38 -21.75
N ILE A 151 6.76 -9.13 -21.18
CA ILE A 151 6.86 -10.58 -21.43
C ILE A 151 5.66 -11.30 -20.81
N LEU A 152 5.25 -10.94 -19.58
CA LEU A 152 4.10 -11.53 -18.90
C LEU A 152 2.79 -11.24 -19.64
N GLU A 153 2.60 -10.04 -20.18
CA GLU A 153 1.48 -9.69 -21.06
C GLU A 153 1.45 -10.59 -22.32
N SER A 154 2.62 -10.82 -22.93
CA SER A 154 2.73 -11.71 -24.11
C SER A 154 2.45 -13.17 -23.74
N VAL A 155 2.86 -13.60 -22.55
CA VAL A 155 2.51 -14.92 -21.99
C VAL A 155 1.00 -15.03 -21.76
N GLY A 156 0.36 -14.01 -21.23
CA GLY A 156 -1.09 -13.95 -21.02
C GLY A 156 -1.89 -14.04 -22.33
N ARG A 157 -1.35 -13.51 -23.43
CA ARG A 157 -1.91 -13.65 -24.79
C ARG A 157 -1.63 -15.01 -25.45
N GLY A 158 -0.90 -15.90 -24.77
CA GLY A 158 -0.62 -17.25 -25.27
C GLY A 158 0.57 -17.35 -26.24
N LEU A 159 1.37 -16.30 -26.45
CA LEU A 159 2.49 -16.30 -27.37
C LEU A 159 3.59 -17.28 -26.92
N THR A 160 4.20 -17.99 -27.86
CA THR A 160 5.39 -18.82 -27.62
C THR A 160 6.64 -17.96 -27.35
N ASN A 161 7.67 -18.55 -26.74
CA ASN A 161 8.92 -17.83 -26.49
C ASN A 161 9.57 -17.26 -27.77
N LYS A 162 9.39 -17.96 -28.91
CA LYS A 162 9.89 -17.52 -30.23
C LYS A 162 9.12 -16.26 -30.71
N GLU A 163 7.81 -16.27 -30.58
CA GLU A 163 6.96 -15.12 -30.93
C GLU A 163 7.26 -13.91 -30.04
N ILE A 164 7.43 -14.14 -28.72
CA ILE A 164 7.84 -13.10 -27.77
C ILE A 164 9.21 -12.51 -28.14
N SER A 165 10.16 -13.36 -28.50
CA SER A 165 11.51 -12.97 -28.94
C SER A 165 11.44 -12.03 -30.15
N ILE A 166 10.63 -12.37 -31.15
CA ILE A 166 10.41 -11.57 -32.35
C ILE A 166 9.69 -10.26 -32.01
N GLN A 167 8.58 -10.34 -31.24
CA GLN A 167 7.75 -9.18 -30.91
C GLN A 167 8.50 -8.13 -30.09
N LEU A 168 9.36 -8.56 -29.19
CA LEU A 168 10.07 -7.66 -28.27
C LEU A 168 11.51 -7.36 -28.70
N ASP A 169 11.95 -7.90 -29.84
CA ASP A 169 13.32 -7.76 -30.39
C ASP A 169 14.40 -8.11 -29.38
N ILE A 170 14.31 -9.33 -28.79
CA ILE A 170 15.29 -9.88 -27.83
C ILE A 170 15.61 -11.33 -28.15
N GLY A 171 16.77 -11.79 -27.71
CA GLY A 171 17.19 -13.17 -27.90
C GLY A 171 16.26 -14.18 -27.20
N LEU A 172 16.06 -15.35 -27.82
CA LEU A 172 15.22 -16.42 -27.27
C LEU A 172 15.66 -16.87 -25.86
N GLU A 173 16.95 -16.93 -25.61
CA GLU A 173 17.48 -17.28 -24.28
C GLU A 173 17.18 -16.18 -23.22
N SER A 174 17.17 -14.92 -23.64
CA SER A 174 16.75 -13.81 -22.78
C SER A 174 15.29 -13.94 -22.39
N VAL A 175 14.39 -14.30 -23.34
CA VAL A 175 12.97 -14.57 -23.02
C VAL A 175 12.84 -15.69 -22.02
N LYS A 176 13.53 -16.82 -22.21
CA LYS A 176 13.51 -17.97 -21.28
C LYS A 176 13.97 -17.56 -19.88
N SER A 177 15.05 -16.78 -19.80
CA SER A 177 15.60 -16.28 -18.53
C SER A 177 14.59 -15.37 -17.82
N HIS A 178 13.98 -14.43 -18.54
CA HIS A 178 12.95 -13.56 -17.95
C HIS A 178 11.73 -14.35 -17.48
N ILE A 179 11.26 -15.34 -18.26
CA ILE A 179 10.12 -16.18 -17.85
C ILE A 179 10.46 -16.94 -16.57
N LYS A 180 11.65 -17.53 -16.46
CA LYS A 180 12.08 -18.19 -15.22
C LYS A 180 11.99 -17.26 -14.02
N ILE A 181 12.53 -16.05 -14.13
CA ILE A 181 12.48 -15.04 -13.05
C ILE A 181 11.04 -14.62 -12.75
N ILE A 182 10.17 -14.50 -13.77
CA ILE A 182 8.76 -14.18 -13.58
C ILE A 182 8.05 -15.29 -12.79
N LEU A 183 8.27 -16.56 -13.17
CA LEU A 183 7.70 -17.70 -12.44
C LEU A 183 8.13 -17.72 -10.97
N GLU A 184 9.42 -17.52 -10.71
CA GLU A 184 9.97 -17.44 -9.34
C GLU A 184 9.33 -16.28 -8.55
N LYS A 185 9.22 -15.10 -9.16
CA LYS A 185 8.62 -13.91 -8.52
C LYS A 185 7.12 -14.07 -8.24
N LEU A 186 6.39 -14.75 -9.12
CA LEU A 186 4.96 -14.98 -8.96
C LEU A 186 4.66 -16.20 -8.09
N GLY A 187 5.66 -17.02 -7.74
CA GLY A 187 5.45 -18.31 -7.09
C GLY A 187 4.70 -19.31 -7.98
N ALA A 188 4.75 -19.13 -9.30
CA ALA A 188 4.01 -19.95 -10.26
C ALA A 188 4.82 -21.17 -10.68
N ALA A 189 4.19 -22.36 -10.68
CA ALA A 189 4.85 -23.60 -11.10
C ALA A 189 5.02 -23.69 -12.63
N ASN A 190 4.23 -22.95 -13.39
CA ASN A 190 4.24 -22.95 -14.86
C ASN A 190 3.68 -21.67 -15.45
N ARG A 191 3.84 -21.50 -16.78
CA ARG A 191 3.41 -20.28 -17.48
C ARG A 191 1.90 -20.04 -17.47
N ALA A 192 1.09 -21.11 -17.45
CA ALA A 192 -0.36 -20.96 -17.40
C ALA A 192 -0.81 -20.41 -16.05
N GLU A 193 -0.20 -20.90 -14.99
CA GLU A 193 -0.42 -20.39 -13.63
C GLU A 193 0.06 -18.93 -13.49
N ALA A 194 1.22 -18.59 -14.06
CA ALA A 194 1.71 -17.21 -14.10
C ALA A 194 0.72 -16.27 -14.82
N ALA A 195 0.15 -16.69 -15.94
CA ALA A 195 -0.88 -15.93 -16.65
C ALA A 195 -2.16 -15.76 -15.81
N SER A 196 -2.60 -16.81 -15.11
CA SER A 196 -3.76 -16.79 -14.20
C SER A 196 -3.54 -15.82 -13.03
N ILE A 197 -2.38 -15.89 -12.38
CA ILE A 197 -2.01 -14.96 -11.29
C ILE A 197 -1.97 -13.52 -11.81
N ALA A 198 -1.35 -13.29 -12.98
CA ALA A 198 -1.25 -11.98 -13.58
C ALA A 198 -2.61 -11.37 -13.92
N SER A 199 -3.56 -12.17 -14.41
CA SER A 199 -4.94 -11.75 -14.66
C SER A 199 -5.66 -11.40 -13.36
N LYS A 200 -5.62 -12.28 -12.35
CA LYS A 200 -6.26 -12.05 -11.03
C LYS A 200 -5.73 -10.79 -10.32
N LYS A 201 -4.45 -10.52 -10.48
CA LYS A 201 -3.78 -9.38 -9.84
C LYS A 201 -3.72 -8.12 -10.72
N HIS A 202 -4.48 -8.09 -11.82
CA HIS A 202 -4.55 -6.96 -12.75
C HIS A 202 -3.16 -6.44 -13.22
N LEU A 203 -2.20 -7.38 -13.42
CA LEU A 203 -0.87 -7.05 -13.92
C LEU A 203 -0.84 -6.93 -15.44
N LEU A 204 -1.86 -7.43 -16.14
CA LEU A 204 -2.01 -7.38 -17.58
C LEU A 204 -2.80 -6.11 -17.92
N LYS A 205 -2.29 -5.31 -18.86
CA LYS A 205 -3.07 -4.22 -19.46
C LYS A 205 -4.04 -4.81 -20.47
N ASP A 206 -5.30 -4.42 -20.42
CA ASP A 206 -6.29 -4.70 -21.45
C ASP A 206 -5.89 -4.14 -22.81
#